data_68025c92f8f6449e260cfac2ab935dc5
#
_entry.id   68025c92f8f6449e260cfac2ab935dc5
#
_cell.length_a   1.000
_cell.length_b   1.000
_cell.length_c   1.000
_cell.angle_alpha   90.00
_cell.angle_beta   90.00
_cell.angle_gamma   90.00
#
_symmetry.space_group_name_H-M   'P 1'
#
loop_
_entity.id
_entity.type
_entity.pdbx_description
1 polymer ?
#
loop_
_entity_poly.entity_id
_entity_poly.type
_entity_poly.pdbx_seq_one_letter_code
_entity_poly.pdbx_strand_id
1 'polypeptide(L)'
;MLFVATAVNYLDRQVLSLTWDEFIKPEFHWNESHYGTITSLFSIIYAICMLFAGRFVDWMGTKKGYLWAIGVWSAGACAHALCGVVTESVVGLNTAAELVQATGDTAVLISTISMYCFIVARSILALGEAGNFPAAIKTTAEYFPKKDRAFAT
;
A
#
# COMPACT_ATOMS: atom_id res chain seq x y z
N MET A 1 4.95 5.35 19.89
CA MET A 1 4.54 5.83 18.57
C MET A 1 5.24 5.08 17.42
N LEU A 2 6.58 4.98 17.39
CA LEU A 2 7.30 4.25 16.31
C LEU A 2 6.85 2.78 16.19
N PHE A 3 6.76 2.05 17.29
CA PHE A 3 6.29 0.67 17.30
C PHE A 3 4.91 0.51 16.66
N VAL A 4 3.96 1.35 17.01
CA VAL A 4 2.60 1.30 16.44
C VAL A 4 2.62 1.54 14.94
N ALA A 5 3.35 2.57 14.47
CA ALA A 5 3.48 2.86 13.04
C ALA A 5 4.12 1.70 12.27
N THR A 6 5.16 1.08 12.83
CA THR A 6 5.80 -0.08 12.21
C THR A 6 4.88 -1.30 12.21
N ALA A 7 4.15 -1.56 13.32
CA ALA A 7 3.20 -2.66 13.40
C ALA A 7 2.06 -2.51 12.37
N VAL A 8 1.48 -1.31 12.24
CA VAL A 8 0.44 -1.03 11.25
C VAL A 8 0.99 -1.18 9.83
N ASN A 9 2.22 -0.72 9.57
CA ASN A 9 2.88 -0.89 8.28
C ASN A 9 3.01 -2.37 7.88
N TYR A 10 3.36 -3.25 8.82
CA TYR A 10 3.40 -4.69 8.55
C TYR A 10 2.00 -5.29 8.35
N LEU A 11 1.00 -4.84 9.10
CA LEU A 11 -0.38 -5.28 8.92
C LEU A 11 -0.92 -4.92 7.54
N ASP A 12 -0.69 -3.70 7.06
CA ASP A 12 -1.15 -3.25 5.74
C ASP A 12 -0.57 -4.09 4.59
N ARG A 13 0.67 -4.56 4.73
CA ARG A 13 1.26 -5.49 3.76
C ARG A 13 0.53 -6.82 3.70
N GLN A 14 0.07 -7.31 4.85
CA GLN A 14 -0.61 -8.60 4.94
C GLN A 14 -2.09 -8.53 4.55
N VAL A 15 -2.72 -7.37 4.61
CA VAL A 15 -4.16 -7.20 4.32
C VAL A 15 -4.52 -7.79 2.96
N LEU A 16 -3.77 -7.47 1.90
CA LEU A 16 -4.07 -7.99 0.56
C LEU A 16 -4.00 -9.53 0.52
N SER A 17 -3.02 -10.13 1.19
CA SER A 17 -2.87 -11.58 1.26
C SER A 17 -3.99 -12.24 2.06
N LEU A 18 -4.38 -11.63 3.17
CA LEU A 18 -5.43 -12.16 4.04
C LEU A 18 -6.83 -12.05 3.42
N THR A 19 -7.08 -11.01 2.63
CA THR A 19 -8.37 -10.76 1.99
C THR A 19 -8.45 -11.34 0.58
N TRP A 20 -7.37 -11.94 0.07
CA TRP A 20 -7.26 -12.39 -1.30
C TRP A 20 -8.32 -13.41 -1.71
N ASP A 21 -8.34 -14.56 -1.06
CA ASP A 21 -9.17 -15.70 -1.49
C ASP A 21 -10.66 -15.49 -1.18
N GLU A 22 -10.98 -14.83 -0.05
CA GLU A 22 -12.36 -14.70 0.42
C GLU A 22 -13.09 -13.50 -0.20
N PHE A 23 -12.39 -12.41 -0.47
CA PHE A 23 -13.02 -11.14 -0.87
C PHE A 23 -12.56 -10.67 -2.25
N ILE A 24 -11.26 -10.44 -2.43
CA ILE A 24 -10.74 -9.72 -3.60
C ILE A 24 -10.84 -10.56 -4.88
N LYS A 25 -10.45 -11.83 -4.81
CA LYS A 25 -10.45 -12.75 -5.94
C LYS A 25 -11.85 -12.98 -6.53
N PRO A 26 -12.90 -13.27 -5.76
CA PRO A 26 -14.25 -13.40 -6.30
C PRO A 26 -14.87 -12.08 -6.74
N GLU A 27 -14.60 -10.97 -6.02
CA GLU A 27 -15.19 -9.67 -6.33
C GLU A 27 -14.70 -9.11 -7.67
N PHE A 28 -13.39 -9.21 -7.97
CA PHE A 28 -12.79 -8.66 -9.17
C PHE A 28 -12.46 -9.70 -10.25
N HIS A 29 -12.90 -10.94 -10.10
CA HIS A 29 -12.61 -12.07 -11.01
C HIS A 29 -11.11 -12.26 -11.29
N TRP A 30 -10.26 -12.03 -10.27
CA TRP A 30 -8.83 -12.14 -10.41
C TRP A 30 -8.34 -13.60 -10.38
N ASN A 31 -7.20 -13.82 -11.03
CA ASN A 31 -6.44 -15.06 -10.95
C ASN A 31 -5.08 -14.82 -10.27
N GLU A 32 -4.33 -15.90 -10.04
CA GLU A 32 -3.01 -15.85 -9.39
C GLU A 32 -2.00 -14.93 -10.13
N SER A 33 -2.16 -14.78 -11.45
CA SER A 33 -1.31 -13.90 -12.26
C SER A 33 -1.53 -12.42 -11.92
N HIS A 34 -2.78 -12.00 -11.69
CA HIS A 34 -3.10 -10.63 -11.29
C HIS A 34 -2.49 -10.30 -9.92
N TYR A 35 -2.65 -11.22 -8.95
CA TYR A 35 -2.04 -11.07 -7.63
C TYR A 35 -0.51 -10.98 -7.72
N GLY A 36 0.11 -11.90 -8.46
CA GLY A 36 1.56 -11.91 -8.68
C GLY A 36 2.07 -10.62 -9.32
N THR A 37 1.36 -10.07 -10.29
CA THR A 37 1.71 -8.82 -10.97
C THR A 37 1.66 -7.64 -10.00
N ILE A 38 0.57 -7.48 -9.24
CA ILE A 38 0.39 -6.40 -8.27
C ILE A 38 1.47 -6.45 -7.19
N THR A 39 1.73 -7.65 -6.65
CA THR A 39 2.71 -7.85 -5.58
C THR A 39 4.15 -7.61 -6.06
N SER A 40 4.47 -8.06 -7.28
CA SER A 40 5.79 -7.85 -7.87
C SER A 40 6.05 -6.38 -8.17
N LEU A 41 5.08 -5.67 -8.77
CA LEU A 41 5.20 -4.23 -9.04
C LEU A 41 5.33 -3.43 -7.74
N PHE A 42 4.54 -3.75 -6.72
CA PHE A 42 4.69 -3.15 -5.40
C PHE A 42 6.11 -3.32 -4.86
N SER A 43 6.67 -4.53 -4.93
CA SER A 43 8.01 -4.83 -4.41
C SER A 43 9.10 -4.08 -5.16
N ILE A 44 8.98 -3.96 -6.48
CA ILE A 44 9.94 -3.21 -7.32
C ILE A 44 9.88 -1.71 -6.97
N ILE A 45 8.68 -1.13 -6.94
CA ILE A 45 8.50 0.29 -6.62
C ILE A 45 9.00 0.58 -5.21
N TYR A 46 8.65 -0.26 -4.24
CA TYR A 46 9.12 -0.15 -2.86
C TYR A 46 10.65 -0.18 -2.77
N ALA A 47 11.31 -1.11 -3.46
CA ALA A 47 12.77 -1.21 -3.48
C ALA A 47 13.42 0.05 -4.06
N ILE A 48 12.88 0.57 -5.17
CA ILE A 48 13.36 1.82 -5.77
C ILE A 48 13.17 3.00 -4.81
N CYS A 49 11.98 3.14 -4.22
CA CYS A 49 11.67 4.21 -3.27
C CYS A 49 12.58 4.16 -2.03
N MET A 50 12.90 2.96 -1.55
CA MET A 50 13.78 2.76 -0.39
C MET A 50 15.17 3.34 -0.61
N LEU A 51 15.71 3.31 -1.84
CA LEU A 51 17.02 3.89 -2.16
C LEU A 51 17.04 5.42 -1.96
N PHE A 52 15.92 6.09 -2.17
CA PHE A 52 15.82 7.54 -2.08
C PHE A 52 15.20 8.03 -0.75
N ALA A 53 14.48 7.16 -0.06
CA ALA A 53 13.70 7.50 1.14
C ALA A 53 14.58 8.09 2.26
N GLY A 54 15.77 7.52 2.51
CA GLY A 54 16.70 8.04 3.52
C GLY A 54 17.13 9.48 3.20
N ARG A 55 17.49 9.74 1.94
CA ARG A 55 17.91 11.08 1.49
C ARG A 55 16.75 12.10 1.56
N PHE A 56 15.56 11.67 1.26
CA PHE A 56 14.35 12.48 1.39
C PHE A 56 14.10 12.89 2.85
N VAL A 57 14.19 11.93 3.78
CA VAL A 57 14.02 12.19 5.23
C VAL A 57 15.16 13.10 5.74
N ASP A 58 16.38 12.96 5.22
CA ASP A 58 17.49 13.83 5.58
C ASP A 58 17.27 15.27 5.12
N TRP A 59 16.75 15.44 3.91
CA TRP A 59 16.46 16.77 3.33
C TRP A 59 15.29 17.47 4.03
N MET A 60 14.18 16.77 4.32
CA MET A 60 13.02 17.35 4.96
C MET A 60 13.14 17.52 6.48
N GLY A 61 14.09 16.81 7.09
CA GLY A 61 14.19 16.65 8.53
C GLY A 61 13.26 15.57 9.07
N THR A 62 13.64 14.97 10.17
CA THR A 62 13.03 13.76 10.75
C THR A 62 11.53 13.88 10.96
N LYS A 63 11.07 14.96 11.62
CA LYS A 63 9.63 15.15 11.94
C LYS A 63 8.77 15.33 10.69
N LYS A 64 9.19 16.20 9.77
CA LYS A 64 8.43 16.48 8.55
C LYS A 64 8.47 15.30 7.59
N GLY A 65 9.62 14.68 7.40
CA GLY A 65 9.79 13.50 6.56
C GLY A 65 8.92 12.34 7.04
N TYR A 66 8.84 12.12 8.35
CA TYR A 66 7.98 11.07 8.92
C TYR A 66 6.50 11.36 8.75
N LEU A 67 6.06 12.62 8.96
CA LEU A 67 4.67 13.01 8.72
C LEU A 67 4.27 12.85 7.26
N TRP A 68 5.14 13.22 6.33
CA TRP A 68 4.92 13.02 4.90
C TRP A 68 4.82 11.54 4.54
N ALA A 69 5.71 10.71 5.05
CA ALA A 69 5.69 9.26 4.84
C ALA A 69 4.35 8.64 5.29
N ILE A 70 3.91 8.98 6.51
CA ILE A 70 2.61 8.52 7.04
C ILE A 70 1.44 9.07 6.22
N GLY A 71 1.47 10.35 5.84
CA GLY A 71 0.39 10.98 5.06
C GLY A 71 0.22 10.32 3.68
N VAL A 72 1.31 10.11 2.95
CA VAL A 72 1.29 9.43 1.64
C VAL A 72 0.86 7.97 1.79
N TRP A 73 1.36 7.27 2.80
CA TRP A 73 0.94 5.91 3.10
C TRP A 73 -0.56 5.82 3.41
N SER A 74 -1.08 6.71 4.27
CA SER A 74 -2.51 6.75 4.58
C SER A 74 -3.36 7.05 3.34
N ALA A 75 -2.90 7.94 2.46
CA ALA A 75 -3.57 8.22 1.19
C ALA A 75 -3.60 6.97 0.28
N GLY A 76 -2.51 6.19 0.23
CA GLY A 76 -2.46 4.91 -0.48
C GLY A 76 -3.44 3.89 0.09
N ALA A 77 -3.53 3.78 1.42
CA ALA A 77 -4.49 2.90 2.08
C ALA A 77 -5.95 3.30 1.78
N CYS A 78 -6.28 4.60 1.83
CA CYS A 78 -7.59 5.10 1.42
C CYS A 78 -7.89 4.83 -0.07
N ALA A 79 -6.88 4.96 -0.94
CA ALA A 79 -7.04 4.67 -2.36
C ALA A 79 -7.44 3.20 -2.62
N HIS A 80 -6.93 2.25 -1.82
CA HIS A 80 -7.37 0.85 -1.91
C HIS A 80 -8.87 0.68 -1.63
N ALA A 81 -9.40 1.37 -0.62
CA ALA A 81 -10.82 1.32 -0.30
C ALA A 81 -11.70 1.89 -1.44
N LEU A 82 -11.14 2.78 -2.26
CA LEU A 82 -11.86 3.38 -3.39
C LEU A 82 -11.78 2.55 -4.67
N CYS A 83 -10.91 1.54 -4.75
CA CYS A 83 -10.72 0.74 -5.99
C CYS A 83 -12.01 0.06 -6.45
N GLY A 84 -12.82 -0.48 -5.52
CA GLY A 84 -14.13 -1.07 -5.84
C GLY A 84 -15.07 -0.04 -6.45
N VAL A 85 -15.27 1.08 -5.77
CA VAL A 85 -16.16 2.17 -6.22
C VAL A 85 -15.73 2.74 -7.58
N VAL A 86 -14.43 2.91 -7.80
CA VAL A 86 -13.89 3.36 -9.10
C VAL A 86 -14.18 2.34 -10.18
N THR A 87 -13.99 1.05 -9.90
CA THR A 87 -14.25 -0.02 -10.85
C THR A 87 -15.74 -0.08 -11.22
N GLU A 88 -16.64 -0.02 -10.24
CA GLU A 88 -18.10 0.06 -10.44
C GLU A 88 -18.48 1.24 -11.35
N SER A 89 -17.97 2.42 -11.01
CA SER A 89 -18.26 3.66 -11.75
C SER A 89 -17.77 3.62 -13.20
N VAL A 90 -16.58 3.05 -13.46
CA VAL A 90 -16.00 2.99 -14.81
C VAL A 90 -16.67 1.93 -15.67
N VAL A 91 -17.08 0.80 -15.07
CA VAL A 91 -17.79 -0.28 -15.78
C VAL A 91 -19.28 0.06 -15.97
N GLY A 92 -19.80 1.03 -15.21
CA GLY A 92 -21.21 1.44 -15.27
C GLY A 92 -22.13 0.55 -14.45
N LEU A 93 -21.62 -0.06 -13.38
CA LEU A 93 -22.38 -0.86 -12.42
C LEU A 93 -22.85 0.03 -11.26
N ASN A 94 -23.92 -0.39 -10.58
CA ASN A 94 -24.51 0.39 -9.50
C ASN A 94 -24.26 -0.19 -8.11
N THR A 95 -23.81 -1.44 -8.03
CA THR A 95 -23.63 -2.15 -6.77
C THR A 95 -22.45 -3.13 -6.80
N ALA A 96 -21.79 -3.31 -5.66
CA ALA A 96 -20.72 -4.32 -5.49
C ALA A 96 -21.21 -5.76 -5.80
N ALA A 97 -22.50 -6.05 -5.60
CA ALA A 97 -23.07 -7.36 -5.94
C ALA A 97 -23.04 -7.63 -7.45
N GLU A 98 -23.16 -6.60 -8.28
CA GLU A 98 -23.07 -6.72 -9.73
C GLU A 98 -21.64 -7.03 -10.20
N LEU A 99 -20.62 -6.55 -9.47
CA LEU A 99 -19.21 -6.92 -9.74
C LEU A 99 -19.03 -8.43 -9.64
N VAL A 100 -19.52 -9.04 -8.55
CA VAL A 100 -19.37 -10.48 -8.27
C VAL A 100 -20.14 -11.34 -9.29
N GLN A 101 -21.31 -10.86 -9.76
CA GLN A 101 -22.18 -11.61 -10.67
C GLN A 101 -21.83 -11.40 -12.15
N ALA A 102 -20.93 -10.50 -12.46
CA ALA A 102 -20.54 -10.21 -13.83
C ALA A 102 -19.91 -11.44 -14.50
N THR A 103 -20.19 -11.62 -15.79
CA THR A 103 -19.69 -12.74 -16.59
C THR A 103 -19.22 -12.28 -17.96
N GLY A 104 -18.43 -13.11 -18.65
CA GLY A 104 -17.95 -12.84 -19.99
C GLY A 104 -17.06 -11.61 -20.09
N ASP A 105 -17.30 -10.77 -21.09
CA ASP A 105 -16.46 -9.58 -21.36
C ASP A 105 -16.47 -8.55 -20.23
N THR A 106 -17.60 -8.44 -19.51
CA THR A 106 -17.71 -7.53 -18.36
C THR A 106 -16.79 -7.96 -17.23
N ALA A 107 -16.69 -9.26 -16.93
CA ALA A 107 -15.77 -9.77 -15.91
C ALA A 107 -14.30 -9.51 -16.28
N VAL A 108 -13.94 -9.63 -17.57
CA VAL A 108 -12.60 -9.31 -18.06
C VAL A 108 -12.29 -7.81 -17.90
N LEU A 109 -13.28 -6.96 -18.19
CA LEU A 109 -13.13 -5.52 -18.02
C LEU A 109 -12.97 -5.13 -16.54
N ILE A 110 -13.77 -5.71 -15.64
CA ILE A 110 -13.67 -5.53 -14.19
C ILE A 110 -12.27 -5.93 -13.71
N SER A 111 -11.80 -7.12 -14.08
CA SER A 111 -10.48 -7.59 -13.63
C SER A 111 -9.34 -6.69 -14.09
N THR A 112 -9.43 -6.17 -15.31
CA THR A 112 -8.42 -5.29 -15.89
C THR A 112 -8.41 -3.92 -15.21
N ILE A 113 -9.57 -3.27 -15.07
CA ILE A 113 -9.69 -1.94 -14.47
C ILE A 113 -9.29 -1.99 -12.99
N SER A 114 -9.84 -2.94 -12.25
CA SER A 114 -9.52 -3.10 -10.82
C SER A 114 -8.02 -3.38 -10.62
N MET A 115 -7.38 -4.20 -11.44
CA MET A 115 -5.95 -4.46 -11.39
C MET A 115 -5.13 -3.17 -11.51
N TYR A 116 -5.44 -2.30 -12.48
CA TYR A 116 -4.76 -1.02 -12.63
C TYR A 116 -5.01 -0.08 -11.45
N CYS A 117 -6.24 -0.02 -10.93
CA CYS A 117 -6.56 0.77 -9.74
C CYS A 117 -5.73 0.31 -8.52
N PHE A 118 -5.65 -1.00 -8.30
CA PHE A 118 -4.84 -1.57 -7.21
C PHE A 118 -3.34 -1.35 -7.42
N ILE A 119 -2.83 -1.43 -8.64
CA ILE A 119 -1.41 -1.10 -8.94
C ILE A 119 -1.11 0.34 -8.57
N VAL A 120 -1.97 1.29 -8.94
CA VAL A 120 -1.79 2.71 -8.60
C VAL A 120 -1.85 2.93 -7.09
N ALA A 121 -2.86 2.38 -6.42
CA ALA A 121 -3.02 2.49 -4.97
C ALA A 121 -1.82 1.87 -4.22
N ARG A 122 -1.34 0.70 -4.63
CA ARG A 122 -0.15 0.04 -4.11
C ARG A 122 1.14 0.82 -4.36
N SER A 123 1.23 1.50 -5.50
CA SER A 123 2.39 2.36 -5.81
C SER A 123 2.47 3.55 -4.85
N ILE A 124 1.34 4.20 -4.59
CA ILE A 124 1.25 5.30 -3.61
C ILE A 124 1.58 4.78 -2.20
N LEU A 125 1.05 3.63 -1.83
CA LEU A 125 1.35 2.97 -0.56
C LEU A 125 2.86 2.72 -0.41
N ALA A 126 3.50 2.14 -1.43
CA ALA A 126 4.94 1.85 -1.45
C ALA A 126 5.80 3.09 -1.25
N LEU A 127 5.42 4.23 -1.87
CA LEU A 127 6.09 5.52 -1.69
C LEU A 127 6.09 5.96 -0.23
N GLY A 128 4.94 5.89 0.44
CA GLY A 128 4.81 6.27 1.84
C GLY A 128 5.51 5.30 2.78
N GLU A 129 5.32 4.00 2.58
CA GLU A 129 5.91 2.95 3.41
C GLU A 129 7.44 2.94 3.35
N ALA A 130 8.04 3.19 2.19
CA ALA A 130 9.49 3.23 2.03
C ALA A 130 10.16 4.27 2.93
N GLY A 131 9.46 5.37 3.26
CA GLY A 131 9.96 6.40 4.17
C GLY A 131 9.92 6.02 5.66
N ASN A 132 9.11 5.04 6.04
CA ASN A 132 8.88 4.69 7.45
C ASN A 132 10.16 4.18 8.14
N PHE A 133 10.86 3.23 7.55
CA PHE A 133 12.08 2.66 8.14
C PHE A 133 13.23 3.66 8.31
N PRO A 134 13.66 4.41 7.28
CA PRO A 134 14.69 5.43 7.44
C PRO A 134 14.31 6.50 8.46
N ALA A 135 13.06 6.94 8.47
CA ALA A 135 12.57 7.91 9.42
C ALA A 135 12.56 7.38 10.87
N ALA A 136 12.16 6.12 11.07
CA ALA A 136 12.18 5.47 12.38
C ALA A 136 13.61 5.32 12.93
N ILE A 137 14.55 4.85 12.10
CA ILE A 137 15.96 4.72 12.48
C ILE A 137 16.54 6.09 12.83
N LYS A 138 16.27 7.12 12.02
CA LYS A 138 16.74 8.47 12.27
C LYS A 138 16.15 9.05 13.55
N THR A 139 14.85 8.85 13.79
CA THR A 139 14.20 9.24 15.04
C THR A 139 14.87 8.59 16.25
N THR A 140 15.14 7.29 16.17
CA THR A 140 15.85 6.57 17.25
C THR A 140 17.25 7.14 17.47
N ALA A 141 17.98 7.46 16.40
CA ALA A 141 19.31 8.03 16.48
C ALA A 141 19.33 9.45 17.09
N GLU A 142 18.31 10.27 16.83
CA GLU A 142 18.21 11.65 17.30
C GLU A 142 17.68 11.76 18.73
N TYR A 143 16.70 10.95 19.10
CA TYR A 143 15.95 11.10 20.36
C TYR A 143 16.37 10.14 21.48
N PHE A 144 17.09 9.04 21.16
CA PHE A 144 17.51 8.06 22.15
C PHE A 144 19.02 8.12 22.41
N PRO A 145 19.47 8.08 23.69
CA PRO A 145 20.87 7.93 24.06
C PRO A 145 21.46 6.64 23.44
N LYS A 146 22.77 6.64 23.14
CA LYS A 146 23.43 5.49 22.51
C LYS A 146 23.17 4.14 23.19
N LYS A 147 23.11 4.14 24.55
CA LYS A 147 22.87 2.93 25.36
C LYS A 147 21.47 2.32 25.20
N ASP A 148 20.47 3.13 24.86
CA ASP A 148 19.06 2.72 24.83
C ASP A 148 18.56 2.47 23.40
N ARG A 149 19.37 2.74 22.37
CA ARG A 149 18.99 2.60 20.95
C ARG A 149 18.65 1.16 20.56
N ALA A 150 19.40 0.19 21.10
CA ALA A 150 19.14 -1.24 20.84
C ALA A 150 17.79 -1.71 21.36
N PHE A 151 17.25 -1.06 22.38
CA PHE A 151 15.91 -1.35 22.91
C PHE A 151 14.80 -0.64 22.13
N ALA A 152 15.13 0.48 21.48
CA ALA A 152 14.18 1.31 20.74
C ALA A 152 14.03 0.88 19.25
N THR A 153 14.90 0.02 18.75
CA THR A 153 14.86 -0.58 17.39
C THR A 153 14.44 -2.03 17.45
#